data_679d3f1e394181e0c1597ac2ca4ea437
#
_entry.id   679d3f1e394181e0c1597ac2ca4ea437
#
_cell.length_a   1.000
_cell.length_b   1.000
_cell.length_c   1.000
_cell.angle_alpha   90.00
_cell.angle_beta   90.00
_cell.angle_gamma   90.00
#
_symmetry.space_group_name_H-M   'P 1'
#
loop_
_entity.id
_entity.type
_entity.pdbx_description
1 polymer ?
#
loop_
_entity_poly.entity_id
_entity_poly.type
_entity_poly.pdbx_seq_one_letter_code
_entity_poly.pdbx_strand_id
1 'polypeptide(L)'
;QETEELSVYETDHFIMESPGKLPEAERMILARRFETILSALAAVPLNLAVARRPSRKYLVRVCFQEEDFNRAPGLRNGHLKFSPTSFTALLLRDKKGKLLKPELDPRFAVTHWAAQSMDWDHWLVDGFSAYMAFLPMEKEAPVFRKIPERLAAMVPRAVRTGRETLPALADMLSRDSAHSAAEHGVSSRGGTLQYWADLLWMVYWSHLEGNGKAERLRSYLRVRDAEGGGKARAVLLDGKTPEDVQGEMAAAWKKMGLRLRFSQPASAAADGKYKE
;
A
#
# COMPACT_ATOMS: atom_id res chain seq x y z
N GLN A 1 15.77 21.53 29.56
CA GLN A 1 15.48 21.06 28.20
C GLN A 1 14.67 22.18 27.55
N GLU A 2 15.29 22.95 26.67
CA GLU A 2 14.56 23.88 25.82
C GLU A 2 13.57 23.05 24.99
N THR A 3 12.30 23.29 25.14
CA THR A 3 11.25 22.76 24.27
C THR A 3 11.46 23.44 22.92
N GLU A 4 12.01 22.71 21.96
CA GLU A 4 12.13 23.18 20.57
C GLU A 4 10.74 23.60 20.08
N GLU A 5 10.61 24.84 19.63
CA GLU A 5 9.35 25.41 19.16
C GLU A 5 8.89 24.63 17.91
N LEU A 6 7.78 23.92 18.01
CA LEU A 6 7.17 23.18 16.92
C LEU A 6 6.58 24.18 15.90
N SER A 7 7.06 24.13 14.68
CA SER A 7 6.42 24.82 13.56
C SER A 7 5.28 23.95 13.01
N VAL A 8 4.07 24.50 12.99
CA VAL A 8 2.88 23.85 12.47
C VAL A 8 2.43 24.55 11.19
N TYR A 9 2.14 23.76 10.17
CA TYR A 9 1.59 24.22 8.90
C TYR A 9 0.43 23.33 8.48
N GLU A 10 -0.67 23.92 8.02
CA GLU A 10 -1.85 23.18 7.61
C GLU A 10 -2.15 23.35 6.12
N THR A 11 -2.58 22.27 5.51
CA THR A 11 -3.20 22.23 4.18
C THR A 11 -4.65 21.80 4.31
N ASP A 12 -5.33 21.54 3.19
CA ASP A 12 -6.72 21.08 3.22
C ASP A 12 -6.86 19.71 3.93
N HIS A 13 -5.88 18.81 3.77
CA HIS A 13 -5.98 17.43 4.26
C HIS A 13 -4.88 17.05 5.26
N PHE A 14 -3.85 17.88 5.44
CA PHE A 14 -2.68 17.54 6.27
C PHE A 14 -2.39 18.62 7.32
N ILE A 15 -1.90 18.17 8.47
CA ILE A 15 -1.24 19.00 9.47
C ILE A 15 0.23 18.60 9.45
N MET A 16 1.12 19.52 9.14
CA MET A 16 2.56 19.28 9.09
C MET A 16 3.25 19.89 10.31
N GLU A 17 3.97 19.07 11.06
CA GLU A 17 4.74 19.48 12.22
C GLU A 17 6.23 19.27 11.98
N SER A 18 7.06 20.23 12.38
CA SER A 18 8.52 20.05 12.38
C SER A 18 9.14 20.75 13.59
N PRO A 19 10.20 20.17 14.20
CA PRO A 19 11.01 20.90 15.16
C PRO A 19 11.77 22.02 14.42
N GLY A 20 11.65 23.26 14.95
CA GLY A 20 12.20 24.45 14.30
C GLY A 20 11.51 24.85 12.99
N LYS A 21 11.95 25.98 12.42
CA LYS A 21 11.34 26.51 11.18
C LYS A 21 11.88 25.80 9.95
N LEU A 22 11.02 25.06 9.25
CA LEU A 22 11.29 24.69 7.86
C LEU A 22 11.21 25.94 6.97
N PRO A 23 12.15 26.17 6.05
CA PRO A 23 12.02 27.20 5.03
C PRO A 23 10.69 27.06 4.29
N GLU A 24 10.05 28.18 3.97
CA GLU A 24 8.73 28.20 3.33
C GLU A 24 8.70 27.39 2.02
N ALA A 25 9.73 27.50 1.20
CA ALA A 25 9.84 26.74 -0.04
C ALA A 25 9.83 25.22 0.20
N GLU A 26 10.50 24.73 1.25
CA GLU A 26 10.53 23.32 1.60
C GLU A 26 9.16 22.83 2.12
N ARG A 27 8.50 23.67 2.94
CA ARG A 27 7.13 23.39 3.42
C ARG A 27 6.15 23.24 2.26
N MET A 28 6.18 24.18 1.33
CA MET A 28 5.31 24.16 0.16
C MET A 28 5.56 22.94 -0.74
N ILE A 29 6.82 22.55 -0.95
CA ILE A 29 7.15 21.33 -1.73
C ILE A 29 6.59 20.08 -1.07
N LEU A 30 6.74 19.95 0.25
CA LEU A 30 6.21 18.82 1.00
C LEU A 30 4.68 18.81 0.94
N ALA A 31 4.04 19.92 1.29
CA ALA A 31 2.59 20.08 1.28
C ALA A 31 2.00 19.70 -0.09
N ARG A 32 2.56 20.26 -1.16
CA ARG A 32 2.12 19.96 -2.53
C ARG A 32 2.28 18.50 -2.88
N ARG A 33 3.37 17.86 -2.48
CA ARG A 33 3.59 16.42 -2.74
C ARG A 33 2.51 15.55 -2.09
N PHE A 34 2.13 15.85 -0.84
CA PHE A 34 1.10 15.10 -0.14
C PHE A 34 -0.29 15.32 -0.76
N GLU A 35 -0.66 16.57 -1.05
CA GLU A 35 -1.93 16.89 -1.70
C GLU A 35 -2.04 16.30 -3.12
N THR A 36 -0.93 16.31 -3.87
CA THR A 36 -0.86 15.68 -5.20
C THR A 36 -1.17 14.19 -5.16
N ILE A 37 -0.72 13.47 -4.12
CA ILE A 37 -1.02 12.04 -3.97
C ILE A 37 -2.51 11.81 -3.78
N LEU A 38 -3.17 12.61 -2.93
CA LEU A 38 -4.63 12.51 -2.75
C LEU A 38 -5.38 12.82 -4.05
N SER A 39 -4.95 13.84 -4.79
CA SER A 39 -5.51 14.14 -6.10
C SER A 39 -5.30 12.99 -7.10
N ALA A 40 -4.13 12.34 -7.06
CA ALA A 40 -3.81 11.19 -7.90
C ALA A 40 -4.71 9.97 -7.59
N LEU A 41 -5.11 9.77 -6.34
CA LEU A 41 -6.05 8.69 -5.98
C LEU A 41 -7.40 8.83 -6.72
N ALA A 42 -7.89 10.06 -6.86
CA ALA A 42 -9.13 10.33 -7.59
C ALA A 42 -8.99 10.08 -9.10
N ALA A 43 -7.77 10.15 -9.63
CA ALA A 43 -7.49 9.93 -11.05
C ALA A 43 -7.28 8.44 -11.43
N VAL A 44 -7.26 7.52 -10.45
CA VAL A 44 -7.09 6.08 -10.71
C VAL A 44 -8.28 5.56 -11.53
N PRO A 45 -8.06 4.91 -12.70
CA PRO A 45 -9.13 4.52 -13.63
C PRO A 45 -9.98 3.35 -13.13
N LEU A 46 -9.99 3.09 -11.84
CA LEU A 46 -10.75 1.99 -11.22
C LEU A 46 -12.17 2.40 -10.79
N ASN A 47 -12.56 3.67 -10.98
CA ASN A 47 -13.82 4.22 -10.44
C ASN A 47 -14.01 3.86 -8.95
N LEU A 48 -12.92 3.76 -8.24
CA LEU A 48 -12.95 3.60 -6.80
C LEU A 48 -13.58 4.87 -6.26
N ALA A 49 -14.60 4.76 -5.44
CA ALA A 49 -15.23 5.93 -4.79
C ALA A 49 -14.28 6.56 -3.75
N VAL A 50 -13.04 6.78 -4.14
CA VAL A 50 -11.98 7.45 -3.35
C VAL A 50 -12.32 8.92 -3.07
N ALA A 51 -13.49 9.37 -3.55
CA ALA A 51 -13.99 10.71 -3.35
C ALA A 51 -14.48 11.01 -1.92
N ARG A 52 -14.52 10.02 -1.03
CA ARG A 52 -14.74 10.32 0.40
C ARG A 52 -13.46 10.91 0.96
N ARG A 53 -13.41 12.24 1.01
CA ARG A 53 -12.34 12.95 1.71
C ARG A 53 -12.28 12.46 3.14
N PRO A 54 -11.09 12.07 3.64
CA PRO A 54 -10.96 11.72 5.05
C PRO A 54 -11.53 12.83 5.93
N SER A 55 -12.34 12.47 6.90
CA SER A 55 -13.00 13.44 7.79
C SER A 55 -12.04 14.15 8.76
N ARG A 56 -10.80 13.67 8.84
CA ARG A 56 -9.75 14.21 9.72
C ARG A 56 -8.47 14.44 8.91
N LYS A 57 -7.80 15.54 9.19
CA LYS A 57 -6.49 15.82 8.62
C LYS A 57 -5.47 14.79 9.10
N TYR A 58 -4.58 14.36 8.20
CA TYR A 58 -3.50 13.45 8.51
C TYR A 58 -2.30 14.21 9.06
N LEU A 59 -1.77 13.74 10.18
CA LEU A 59 -0.61 14.36 10.80
C LEU A 59 0.67 13.91 10.09
N VAL A 60 1.41 14.87 9.54
CA VAL A 60 2.72 14.66 8.92
C VAL A 60 3.79 15.28 9.82
N ARG A 61 4.59 14.44 10.46
CA ARG A 61 5.68 14.88 11.31
C ARG A 61 7.01 14.78 10.57
N VAL A 62 7.77 15.85 10.55
CA VAL A 62 9.11 15.89 9.99
C VAL A 62 10.12 15.95 11.13
N CYS A 63 11.05 14.99 11.19
CA CYS A 63 12.12 14.95 12.17
C CYS A 63 13.47 15.20 11.48
N PHE A 64 14.39 15.89 12.13
CA PHE A 64 15.77 16.09 11.67
C PHE A 64 16.77 15.28 12.47
N GLN A 65 16.36 14.73 13.62
CA GLN A 65 17.16 13.91 14.51
C GLN A 65 16.59 12.49 14.53
N GLU A 66 17.48 11.50 14.59
CA GLU A 66 17.08 10.10 14.62
C GLU A 66 16.37 9.74 15.94
N GLU A 67 16.73 10.41 17.03
CA GLU A 67 16.11 10.25 18.34
C GLU A 67 14.61 10.60 18.30
N ASP A 68 14.26 11.74 17.70
CA ASP A 68 12.88 12.20 17.58
C ASP A 68 12.07 11.30 16.65
N PHE A 69 12.71 10.89 15.56
CA PHE A 69 12.13 9.92 14.64
C PHE A 69 11.87 8.58 15.34
N ASN A 70 12.80 8.08 16.15
CA ASN A 70 12.65 6.81 16.86
C ASN A 70 11.54 6.84 17.92
N ARG A 71 11.31 7.99 18.57
CA ARG A 71 10.20 8.20 19.54
C ARG A 71 8.83 8.28 18.89
N ALA A 72 8.75 8.65 17.60
CA ALA A 72 7.48 8.75 16.91
C ALA A 72 6.80 7.38 16.77
N PRO A 73 5.46 7.32 16.94
CA PRO A 73 4.71 6.08 16.75
C PRO A 73 4.67 5.66 15.28
N GLY A 74 4.39 4.38 15.05
CA GLY A 74 4.15 3.81 13.73
C GLY A 74 5.19 2.81 13.28
N LEU A 75 4.86 2.14 12.18
CA LEU A 75 5.70 1.12 11.55
C LEU A 75 6.83 1.79 10.78
N ARG A 76 8.06 1.35 11.03
CA ARG A 76 9.25 1.88 10.38
C ARG A 76 9.46 1.24 9.01
N ASN A 77 9.67 2.08 8.00
CA ASN A 77 10.18 1.70 6.68
C ASN A 77 11.31 2.66 6.28
N GLY A 78 12.54 2.26 6.51
CA GLY A 78 13.72 3.11 6.29
C GLY A 78 13.68 4.39 7.13
N HIS A 79 13.59 5.54 6.46
CA HIS A 79 13.49 6.87 7.06
C HIS A 79 12.04 7.35 7.23
N LEU A 80 11.08 6.44 7.11
CA LEU A 80 9.66 6.71 7.23
C LEU A 80 9.06 5.87 8.35
N LYS A 81 8.08 6.43 9.05
CA LYS A 81 7.14 5.72 9.90
C LYS A 81 5.73 6.13 9.53
N PHE A 82 4.80 5.22 9.57
CA PHE A 82 3.40 5.52 9.34
C PHE A 82 2.49 4.74 10.30
N SER A 83 1.39 5.34 10.62
CA SER A 83 0.31 4.79 11.43
C SER A 83 -1.03 5.17 10.79
N PRO A 84 -2.16 4.65 11.29
CA PRO A 84 -3.48 5.08 10.83
C PRO A 84 -3.76 6.58 10.96
N THR A 85 -3.04 7.28 11.83
CA THR A 85 -3.30 8.69 12.16
C THR A 85 -2.15 9.63 11.81
N SER A 86 -0.96 9.10 11.54
CA SER A 86 0.22 9.93 11.33
C SER A 86 1.27 9.31 10.42
N PHE A 87 2.02 10.17 9.77
CA PHE A 87 3.21 9.87 9.00
C PHE A 87 4.39 10.63 9.60
N THR A 88 5.51 9.97 9.81
CA THR A 88 6.72 10.61 10.30
C THR A 88 7.86 10.36 9.33
N ALA A 89 8.54 11.42 8.93
CA ALA A 89 9.69 11.39 8.04
C ALA A 89 10.94 11.88 8.74
N LEU A 90 12.04 11.14 8.60
CA LEU A 90 13.38 11.60 8.97
C LEU A 90 14.03 12.26 7.76
N LEU A 91 14.21 13.57 7.80
CA LEU A 91 14.88 14.36 6.77
C LEU A 91 16.32 14.62 7.16
N LEU A 92 17.25 13.94 6.53
CA LEU A 92 18.68 14.18 6.75
C LEU A 92 19.13 15.46 6.07
N ARG A 93 20.00 16.21 6.74
CA ARG A 93 20.65 17.40 6.19
C ARG A 93 22.14 17.11 5.94
N ASP A 94 22.68 17.71 4.89
CA ASP A 94 24.13 17.70 4.66
C ASP A 94 24.83 18.66 5.64
N LYS A 95 26.19 18.66 5.59
CA LYS A 95 27.00 19.53 6.43
C LYS A 95 26.76 21.04 6.20
N LYS A 96 26.06 21.41 5.10
CA LYS A 96 25.67 22.79 4.77
C LYS A 96 24.22 23.10 5.13
N GLY A 97 23.53 22.16 5.84
CA GLY A 97 22.13 22.31 6.23
C GLY A 97 21.13 22.09 5.10
N LYS A 98 21.58 21.73 3.89
CA LYS A 98 20.70 21.43 2.78
C LYS A 98 20.07 20.06 2.99
N LEU A 99 18.76 19.97 2.81
CA LEU A 99 18.07 18.66 2.83
C LEU A 99 18.70 17.76 1.79
N LEU A 100 19.23 16.64 2.27
CA LEU A 100 19.54 15.51 1.41
C LEU A 100 18.20 15.09 0.87
N LYS A 101 18.04 15.09 -0.48
CA LYS A 101 16.78 14.65 -1.10
C LYS A 101 16.46 13.27 -0.54
N PRO A 102 15.54 13.13 0.39
CA PRO A 102 15.15 11.81 0.80
C PRO A 102 14.42 11.21 -0.39
N GLU A 103 14.61 9.94 -0.62
CA GLU A 103 13.68 9.12 -1.37
C GLU A 103 12.39 8.98 -0.53
N LEU A 104 11.81 10.13 -0.23
CA LEU A 104 10.62 10.26 0.57
C LEU A 104 9.48 9.99 -0.38
N ASP A 105 9.10 8.71 -0.44
CA ASP A 105 7.91 8.33 -1.17
C ASP A 105 6.73 8.12 -0.19
N PRO A 106 5.93 9.16 0.08
CA PRO A 106 4.80 9.04 0.98
C PRO A 106 3.58 8.36 0.35
N ARG A 107 3.65 7.95 -0.94
CA ARG A 107 2.50 7.41 -1.68
C ARG A 107 1.85 6.23 -0.97
N PHE A 108 2.64 5.26 -0.50
CA PHE A 108 2.11 4.13 0.25
C PHE A 108 1.35 4.61 1.49
N ALA A 109 1.98 5.42 2.33
CA ALA A 109 1.41 5.86 3.60
C ALA A 109 0.16 6.73 3.43
N VAL A 110 0.18 7.69 2.50
CA VAL A 110 -0.97 8.56 2.21
C VAL A 110 -2.13 7.75 1.63
N THR A 111 -1.84 6.83 0.72
CA THR A 111 -2.88 5.95 0.15
C THR A 111 -3.46 5.04 1.20
N HIS A 112 -2.62 4.44 2.05
CA HIS A 112 -3.03 3.57 3.14
C HIS A 112 -3.95 4.29 4.12
N TRP A 113 -3.57 5.50 4.56
CA TRP A 113 -4.43 6.33 5.39
C TRP A 113 -5.77 6.66 4.73
N ALA A 114 -5.76 7.09 3.47
CA ALA A 114 -6.99 7.40 2.74
C ALA A 114 -7.87 6.16 2.57
N ALA A 115 -7.29 5.01 2.22
CA ALA A 115 -8.00 3.76 2.00
C ALA A 115 -8.58 3.17 3.30
N GLN A 116 -7.90 3.32 4.44
CA GLN A 116 -8.43 2.91 5.75
C GLN A 116 -9.73 3.65 6.12
N SER A 117 -9.91 4.89 5.67
CA SER A 117 -11.13 5.66 5.91
C SER A 117 -12.35 5.12 5.16
N MET A 118 -12.14 4.17 4.24
CA MET A 118 -13.19 3.59 3.37
C MET A 118 -13.72 2.26 3.89
N ASP A 119 -13.27 1.80 5.05
CA ASP A 119 -13.66 0.49 5.61
C ASP A 119 -13.42 -0.68 4.64
N TRP A 120 -12.35 -0.63 3.86
CA TRP A 120 -11.97 -1.71 2.95
C TRP A 120 -11.32 -2.88 3.68
N ASP A 121 -11.39 -4.08 3.08
CA ASP A 121 -10.64 -5.24 3.57
C ASP A 121 -9.12 -4.95 3.50
N HIS A 122 -8.36 -5.45 4.49
CA HIS A 122 -6.95 -5.13 4.65
C HIS A 122 -6.10 -5.44 3.42
N TRP A 123 -6.35 -6.58 2.77
CA TRP A 123 -5.63 -6.92 1.55
C TRP A 123 -5.80 -5.88 0.44
N LEU A 124 -6.98 -5.24 0.39
CA LEU A 124 -7.26 -4.20 -0.61
C LEU A 124 -6.60 -2.87 -0.22
N VAL A 125 -6.64 -2.52 1.08
CA VAL A 125 -5.91 -1.34 1.59
C VAL A 125 -4.42 -1.45 1.30
N ASP A 126 -3.81 -2.59 1.63
CA ASP A 126 -2.40 -2.85 1.42
C ASP A 126 -2.06 -2.94 -0.08
N GLY A 127 -2.83 -3.70 -0.86
CA GLY A 127 -2.64 -3.87 -2.29
C GLY A 127 -2.80 -2.57 -3.07
N PHE A 128 -3.78 -1.74 -2.73
CA PHE A 128 -3.97 -0.45 -3.35
C PHE A 128 -2.86 0.54 -2.97
N SER A 129 -2.41 0.51 -1.72
CA SER A 129 -1.29 1.34 -1.27
C SER A 129 0.02 0.95 -1.97
N ALA A 130 0.28 -0.35 -2.12
CA ALA A 130 1.41 -0.87 -2.88
C ALA A 130 1.31 -0.50 -4.36
N TYR A 131 0.11 -0.59 -4.95
CA TYR A 131 -0.15 -0.19 -6.33
C TYR A 131 0.17 1.29 -6.57
N MET A 132 -0.31 2.19 -5.71
CA MET A 132 -0.03 3.61 -5.81
C MET A 132 1.46 3.95 -5.61
N ALA A 133 2.14 3.27 -4.69
CA ALA A 133 3.58 3.42 -4.49
C ALA A 133 4.38 2.93 -5.71
N PHE A 134 3.90 1.89 -6.38
CA PHE A 134 4.52 1.34 -7.58
C PHE A 134 4.37 2.24 -8.80
N LEU A 135 3.25 2.98 -8.94
CA LEU A 135 2.99 3.79 -10.13
C LEU A 135 4.09 4.85 -10.32
N PRO A 136 4.67 4.97 -11.53
CA PRO A 136 5.55 6.08 -11.81
C PRO A 136 4.78 7.39 -11.84
N MET A 137 5.44 8.45 -11.42
CA MET A 137 4.90 9.80 -11.47
C MET A 137 5.64 10.60 -12.56
N GLU A 138 4.91 11.19 -13.48
CA GLU A 138 5.42 12.14 -14.46
C GLU A 138 4.74 13.48 -14.22
N LYS A 139 5.52 14.54 -14.00
CA LYS A 139 4.99 15.89 -13.69
C LYS A 139 3.89 15.87 -12.62
N GLU A 140 4.15 15.16 -11.53
CA GLU A 140 3.23 15.00 -10.40
C GLU A 140 1.93 14.21 -10.69
N ALA A 141 1.78 13.60 -11.86
CA ALA A 141 0.65 12.75 -12.22
C ALA A 141 1.06 11.26 -12.31
N PRO A 142 0.22 10.32 -11.86
CA PRO A 142 0.49 8.89 -12.00
C PRO A 142 0.38 8.45 -13.46
N VAL A 143 1.29 7.55 -13.87
CA VAL A 143 1.32 6.99 -15.22
C VAL A 143 0.77 5.57 -15.19
N PHE A 144 -0.39 5.38 -15.82
CA PHE A 144 -1.11 4.10 -15.83
C PHE A 144 -0.80 3.21 -17.06
N ARG A 145 0.19 3.55 -17.88
CA ARG A 145 0.53 2.78 -19.08
C ARG A 145 1.44 1.61 -18.77
N LYS A 146 1.19 0.45 -19.37
CA LYS A 146 2.03 -0.76 -19.31
C LYS A 146 2.36 -1.19 -17.88
N ILE A 147 1.38 -1.14 -16.99
CA ILE A 147 1.56 -1.49 -15.57
C ILE A 147 1.96 -2.95 -15.40
N PRO A 148 1.29 -3.94 -16.02
CA PRO A 148 1.68 -5.34 -15.87
C PRO A 148 3.12 -5.62 -16.30
N GLU A 149 3.55 -5.09 -17.46
CA GLU A 149 4.89 -5.27 -18.01
C GLU A 149 5.96 -4.65 -17.09
N ARG A 150 5.69 -3.46 -16.59
CA ARG A 150 6.58 -2.76 -15.66
C ARG A 150 6.72 -3.52 -14.35
N LEU A 151 5.60 -3.98 -13.79
CA LEU A 151 5.61 -4.78 -12.57
C LEU A 151 6.38 -6.08 -12.79
N ALA A 152 6.11 -6.79 -13.89
CA ALA A 152 6.80 -8.04 -14.21
C ALA A 152 8.34 -7.88 -14.26
N ALA A 153 8.82 -6.73 -14.74
CA ALA A 153 10.25 -6.42 -14.79
C ALA A 153 10.85 -6.16 -13.40
N MET A 154 10.06 -5.66 -12.44
CA MET A 154 10.52 -5.25 -11.10
C MET A 154 10.40 -6.36 -10.04
N VAL A 155 9.53 -7.35 -10.26
CA VAL A 155 9.34 -8.46 -9.30
C VAL A 155 10.69 -9.15 -9.00
N PRO A 156 11.06 -9.37 -7.72
CA PRO A 156 12.30 -10.04 -7.35
C PRO A 156 12.46 -11.39 -8.04
N ARG A 157 13.70 -11.72 -8.43
CA ARG A 157 13.99 -12.95 -9.16
C ARG A 157 13.48 -14.20 -8.46
N ALA A 158 13.58 -14.27 -7.14
CA ALA A 158 13.12 -15.41 -6.36
C ALA A 158 11.61 -15.65 -6.48
N VAL A 159 10.81 -14.59 -6.40
CA VAL A 159 9.35 -14.62 -6.62
C VAL A 159 9.03 -14.92 -8.09
N ARG A 160 9.69 -14.21 -9.01
CA ARG A 160 9.47 -14.36 -10.46
C ARG A 160 9.73 -15.77 -10.97
N THR A 161 10.67 -16.49 -10.37
CA THR A 161 11.04 -17.87 -10.77
C THR A 161 10.33 -18.95 -9.95
N GLY A 162 9.47 -18.58 -8.99
CA GLY A 162 8.79 -19.49 -8.09
C GLY A 162 9.71 -20.19 -7.08
N ARG A 163 10.89 -19.61 -6.79
CA ARG A 163 11.76 -20.08 -5.69
C ARG A 163 11.23 -19.66 -4.33
N GLU A 164 10.56 -18.53 -4.28
CA GLU A 164 9.79 -18.08 -3.12
C GLU A 164 8.30 -18.19 -3.43
N THR A 165 7.54 -18.63 -2.43
CA THR A 165 6.09 -18.78 -2.49
C THR A 165 5.41 -17.54 -1.93
N LEU A 166 4.39 -17.06 -2.60
CA LEU A 166 3.52 -15.99 -2.13
C LEU A 166 2.47 -16.55 -1.16
N PRO A 167 1.92 -15.75 -0.24
CA PRO A 167 0.80 -16.14 0.59
C PRO A 167 -0.39 -16.63 -0.23
N ALA A 168 -1.13 -17.61 0.31
CA ALA A 168 -2.34 -18.13 -0.32
C ALA A 168 -3.43 -17.05 -0.42
N LEU A 169 -4.25 -17.10 -1.46
CA LEU A 169 -5.38 -16.18 -1.63
C LEU A 169 -6.38 -16.31 -0.47
N ALA A 170 -6.65 -17.53 -0.01
CA ALA A 170 -7.52 -17.76 1.13
C ALA A 170 -7.05 -17.04 2.39
N ASP A 171 -5.74 -17.11 2.70
CA ASP A 171 -5.16 -16.42 3.85
C ASP A 171 -5.22 -14.89 3.67
N MET A 172 -4.97 -14.41 2.45
CA MET A 172 -5.07 -12.99 2.13
C MET A 172 -6.49 -12.46 2.33
N LEU A 173 -7.51 -13.16 1.83
CA LEU A 173 -8.92 -12.77 1.93
C LEU A 173 -9.47 -12.90 3.35
N SER A 174 -8.89 -13.75 4.20
CA SER A 174 -9.31 -13.95 5.59
C SER A 174 -8.65 -13.01 6.59
N ARG A 175 -7.63 -12.24 6.16
CA ARG A 175 -6.94 -11.30 7.05
C ARG A 175 -7.92 -10.26 7.60
N ASP A 176 -8.02 -10.22 8.91
CA ASP A 176 -8.72 -9.18 9.64
C ASP A 176 -7.76 -8.01 9.99
N SER A 177 -8.33 -6.97 10.60
CA SER A 177 -7.62 -5.72 10.93
C SER A 177 -6.42 -5.90 11.86
N ALA A 178 -6.40 -6.93 12.66
CA ALA A 178 -5.34 -7.17 13.64
C ALA A 178 -4.06 -7.75 13.01
N HIS A 179 -4.19 -8.41 11.85
CA HIS A 179 -3.09 -9.10 11.15
C HIS A 179 -2.48 -8.29 10.00
N SER A 180 -2.86 -7.02 9.85
CA SER A 180 -2.26 -6.13 8.86
C SER A 180 -0.78 -5.87 9.17
N ALA A 181 -0.07 -5.22 8.30
CA ALA A 181 1.37 -4.88 8.32
C ALA A 181 2.06 -4.64 9.70
N ALA A 182 1.28 -4.56 10.80
CA ALA A 182 1.79 -4.41 12.17
C ALA A 182 2.59 -5.63 12.65
N GLU A 183 2.21 -6.86 12.24
CA GLU A 183 2.92 -8.08 12.67
C GLU A 183 4.12 -8.44 11.80
N HIS A 184 4.10 -8.00 10.55
CA HIS A 184 5.10 -8.39 9.56
C HIS A 184 5.83 -7.20 8.99
N GLY A 185 6.38 -6.31 9.82
CA GLY A 185 7.07 -5.10 9.34
C GLY A 185 7.67 -5.27 7.94
N VAL A 186 7.44 -4.31 7.04
CA VAL A 186 7.85 -4.36 5.61
C VAL A 186 9.33 -4.74 5.42
N SER A 187 10.14 -4.62 6.47
CA SER A 187 11.55 -5.02 6.52
C SER A 187 11.77 -6.53 6.74
N SER A 188 10.75 -7.30 7.15
CA SER A 188 10.86 -8.76 7.27
C SER A 188 10.68 -9.44 5.92
N ARG A 189 11.25 -10.65 5.77
CA ARG A 189 11.05 -11.45 4.54
C ARG A 189 9.56 -11.73 4.29
N GLY A 190 8.80 -12.02 5.34
CA GLY A 190 7.37 -12.25 5.24
C GLY A 190 6.61 -11.01 4.77
N GLY A 191 6.91 -9.83 5.35
CA GLY A 191 6.32 -8.57 4.93
C GLY A 191 6.64 -8.19 3.48
N THR A 192 7.86 -8.49 3.03
CA THR A 192 8.25 -8.29 1.61
C THR A 192 7.43 -9.19 0.67
N LEU A 193 7.26 -10.46 1.00
CA LEU A 193 6.47 -11.38 0.18
C LEU A 193 4.99 -11.00 0.17
N GLN A 194 4.47 -10.55 1.31
CA GLN A 194 3.11 -10.04 1.41
C GLN A 194 2.89 -8.82 0.54
N TYR A 195 3.79 -7.83 0.60
CA TYR A 195 3.75 -6.64 -0.27
C TYR A 195 3.67 -7.01 -1.76
N TRP A 196 4.53 -7.96 -2.19
CA TRP A 196 4.50 -8.42 -3.58
C TRP A 196 3.22 -9.18 -3.93
N ALA A 197 2.68 -9.98 -3.01
CA ALA A 197 1.41 -10.66 -3.22
C ALA A 197 0.27 -9.68 -3.41
N ASP A 198 0.11 -8.73 -2.50
CA ASP A 198 -0.96 -7.74 -2.52
C ASP A 198 -0.89 -6.86 -3.79
N LEU A 199 0.32 -6.43 -4.17
CA LEU A 199 0.54 -5.67 -5.41
C LEU A 199 0.22 -6.48 -6.67
N LEU A 200 0.67 -7.74 -6.74
CA LEU A 200 0.41 -8.62 -7.89
C LEU A 200 -1.08 -8.93 -8.03
N TRP A 201 -1.79 -9.17 -6.93
CA TRP A 201 -3.24 -9.35 -6.93
C TRP A 201 -3.97 -8.09 -7.36
N MET A 202 -3.58 -6.93 -6.84
CA MET A 202 -4.17 -5.65 -7.22
C MET A 202 -4.03 -5.40 -8.73
N VAL A 203 -2.83 -5.64 -9.30
CA VAL A 203 -2.60 -5.49 -10.74
C VAL A 203 -3.34 -6.57 -11.55
N TYR A 204 -3.44 -7.80 -11.04
CA TYR A 204 -4.20 -8.86 -11.71
C TYR A 204 -5.66 -8.47 -11.90
N TRP A 205 -6.36 -8.12 -10.83
CA TRP A 205 -7.77 -7.74 -10.92
C TRP A 205 -8.01 -6.42 -11.63
N SER A 206 -7.03 -5.52 -11.62
CA SER A 206 -7.17 -4.22 -12.27
C SER A 206 -6.87 -4.26 -13.77
N HIS A 207 -5.95 -5.13 -14.23
CA HIS A 207 -5.37 -5.04 -15.57
C HIS A 207 -5.29 -6.35 -16.34
N LEU A 208 -5.26 -7.50 -15.69
CA LEU A 208 -5.03 -8.79 -16.35
C LEU A 208 -6.27 -9.68 -16.36
N GLU A 209 -7.14 -9.55 -15.38
CA GLU A 209 -8.34 -10.35 -15.26
C GLU A 209 -9.38 -9.94 -16.34
N GLY A 210 -9.96 -10.95 -16.99
CA GLY A 210 -10.98 -10.74 -18.02
C GLY A 210 -10.50 -9.85 -19.15
N ASN A 211 -11.18 -8.73 -19.37
CA ASN A 211 -10.86 -7.75 -20.38
C ASN A 211 -9.97 -6.58 -19.87
N GLY A 212 -9.44 -6.69 -18.67
CA GLY A 212 -8.58 -5.67 -18.04
C GLY A 212 -9.31 -4.40 -17.61
N LYS A 213 -10.65 -4.44 -17.48
CA LYS A 213 -11.45 -3.28 -17.07
C LYS A 213 -11.77 -3.23 -15.59
N ALA A 214 -11.12 -4.05 -14.78
CA ALA A 214 -11.33 -4.15 -13.33
C ALA A 214 -12.81 -4.40 -12.93
N GLU A 215 -13.59 -5.09 -13.76
CA GLU A 215 -15.04 -5.25 -13.54
C GLU A 215 -15.34 -6.02 -12.26
N ARG A 216 -14.59 -7.10 -12.00
CA ARG A 216 -14.76 -7.91 -10.80
C ARG A 216 -14.37 -7.13 -9.54
N LEU A 217 -13.26 -6.39 -9.58
CA LEU A 217 -12.84 -5.54 -8.46
C LEU A 217 -13.86 -4.44 -8.17
N ARG A 218 -14.41 -3.78 -9.20
CA ARG A 218 -15.47 -2.78 -9.01
C ARG A 218 -16.77 -3.37 -8.47
N SER A 219 -17.13 -4.56 -8.91
CA SER A 219 -18.30 -5.27 -8.40
C SER A 219 -18.10 -5.69 -6.94
N TYR A 220 -16.91 -6.18 -6.60
CA TYR A 220 -16.51 -6.44 -5.22
C TYR A 220 -16.70 -5.20 -4.33
N LEU A 221 -16.15 -4.06 -4.73
CA LEU A 221 -16.26 -2.82 -3.94
C LEU A 221 -17.72 -2.39 -3.75
N ARG A 222 -18.52 -2.46 -4.83
CA ARG A 222 -19.93 -2.12 -4.76
C ARG A 222 -20.72 -3.01 -3.78
N VAL A 223 -20.48 -4.32 -3.83
CA VAL A 223 -21.14 -5.28 -2.94
C VAL A 223 -20.64 -5.10 -1.51
N ARG A 224 -19.34 -4.81 -1.33
CA ARG A 224 -18.78 -4.55 -0.01
C ARG A 224 -19.41 -3.35 0.67
N ASP A 225 -19.57 -2.25 -0.06
CA ASP A 225 -20.19 -1.02 0.46
C ASP A 225 -21.68 -1.23 0.82
N ALA A 226 -22.37 -2.10 0.06
CA ALA A 226 -23.81 -2.34 0.26
C ALA A 226 -24.13 -3.46 1.25
N GLU A 227 -23.32 -4.55 1.29
CA GLU A 227 -23.69 -5.82 1.92
C GLU A 227 -22.61 -6.40 2.84
N GLY A 228 -21.44 -5.76 2.91
CA GLY A 228 -20.31 -6.15 3.75
C GLY A 228 -19.36 -7.18 3.13
N GLY A 229 -18.21 -7.40 3.81
CA GLY A 229 -17.05 -8.12 3.27
C GLY A 229 -17.28 -9.57 2.88
N GLY A 230 -18.11 -10.32 3.62
CA GLY A 230 -18.34 -11.74 3.34
C GLY A 230 -18.95 -11.98 1.96
N LYS A 231 -20.00 -11.24 1.60
CA LYS A 231 -20.65 -11.33 0.28
C LYS A 231 -19.75 -10.78 -0.84
N ALA A 232 -19.02 -9.72 -0.54
CA ALA A 232 -18.07 -9.15 -1.49
C ALA A 232 -16.98 -10.15 -1.89
N ARG A 233 -16.43 -10.93 -0.95
CA ARG A 233 -15.42 -11.96 -1.24
C ARG A 233 -15.94 -13.00 -2.23
N ALA A 234 -17.21 -13.39 -2.13
CA ALA A 234 -17.83 -14.31 -3.08
C ALA A 234 -17.81 -13.76 -4.52
N VAL A 235 -17.90 -12.42 -4.69
CA VAL A 235 -17.78 -11.76 -6.01
C VAL A 235 -16.38 -11.91 -6.59
N LEU A 236 -15.33 -11.79 -5.76
CA LEU A 236 -13.95 -12.02 -6.24
C LEU A 236 -13.70 -13.45 -6.66
N LEU A 237 -14.31 -14.40 -5.98
CA LEU A 237 -14.17 -15.83 -6.29
C LEU A 237 -15.04 -16.26 -7.48
N ASP A 238 -16.16 -15.58 -7.74
CA ASP A 238 -17.06 -15.86 -8.87
C ASP A 238 -17.47 -17.34 -8.95
N GLY A 239 -17.83 -17.91 -7.79
CA GLY A 239 -18.20 -19.32 -7.65
C GLY A 239 -17.02 -20.32 -7.73
N LYS A 240 -15.79 -19.85 -7.80
CA LYS A 240 -14.57 -20.68 -7.84
C LYS A 240 -13.96 -20.83 -6.45
N THR A 241 -13.06 -21.81 -6.31
CA THR A 241 -12.23 -21.89 -5.11
C THR A 241 -11.10 -20.85 -5.14
N PRO A 242 -10.54 -20.46 -4.00
CA PRO A 242 -9.35 -19.59 -3.97
C PRO A 242 -8.19 -20.17 -4.79
N GLU A 243 -8.02 -21.49 -4.81
CA GLU A 243 -6.98 -22.21 -5.56
C GLU A 243 -7.18 -22.08 -7.07
N ASP A 244 -8.43 -22.16 -7.55
CA ASP A 244 -8.75 -21.97 -8.97
C ASP A 244 -8.40 -20.54 -9.40
N VAL A 245 -8.77 -19.53 -8.59
CA VAL A 245 -8.44 -18.13 -8.87
C VAL A 245 -6.93 -17.89 -8.82
N GLN A 246 -6.19 -18.55 -7.90
CA GLN A 246 -4.73 -18.52 -7.89
C GLN A 246 -4.13 -19.10 -9.18
N GLY A 247 -4.71 -20.20 -9.66
CA GLY A 247 -4.31 -20.80 -10.93
C GLY A 247 -4.50 -19.86 -12.12
N GLU A 248 -5.63 -19.15 -12.17
CA GLU A 248 -5.91 -18.15 -13.21
C GLU A 248 -4.93 -16.97 -13.16
N MET A 249 -4.68 -16.44 -11.98
CA MET A 249 -3.69 -15.38 -11.77
C MET A 249 -2.29 -15.83 -12.19
N ALA A 250 -1.85 -17.02 -11.73
CA ALA A 250 -0.56 -17.57 -12.12
C ALA A 250 -0.42 -17.74 -13.64
N ALA A 251 -1.50 -18.22 -14.30
CA ALA A 251 -1.54 -18.35 -15.76
C ALA A 251 -1.45 -17.00 -16.48
N ALA A 252 -2.14 -15.98 -15.97
CA ALA A 252 -2.05 -14.62 -16.50
C ALA A 252 -0.64 -14.05 -16.39
N TRP A 253 -0.02 -14.12 -15.22
CA TRP A 253 1.35 -13.65 -15.00
C TRP A 253 2.40 -14.48 -15.73
N LYS A 254 2.16 -15.76 -15.98
CA LYS A 254 3.04 -16.61 -16.79
C LYS A 254 3.20 -16.05 -18.21
N LYS A 255 2.15 -15.47 -18.80
CA LYS A 255 2.23 -14.79 -20.10
C LYS A 255 3.16 -13.58 -20.08
N MET A 256 3.36 -13.00 -18.88
CA MET A 256 4.28 -11.88 -18.64
C MET A 256 5.68 -12.34 -18.16
N GLY A 257 5.96 -13.66 -18.19
CA GLY A 257 7.24 -14.23 -17.81
C GLY A 257 7.44 -14.52 -16.31
N LEU A 258 6.39 -14.44 -15.49
CA LEU A 258 6.43 -14.77 -14.07
C LEU A 258 5.92 -16.19 -13.82
N ARG A 259 6.67 -16.99 -13.05
CA ARG A 259 6.27 -18.33 -12.59
C ARG A 259 5.91 -18.27 -11.11
N LEU A 260 4.73 -17.72 -10.80
CA LEU A 260 4.27 -17.56 -9.43
C LEU A 260 3.95 -18.92 -8.78
N ARG A 261 4.24 -19.03 -7.49
CA ARG A 261 3.83 -20.11 -6.60
C ARG A 261 3.17 -19.53 -5.37
N PHE A 262 2.16 -20.22 -4.85
CA PHE A 262 1.44 -19.86 -3.64
C PHE A 262 1.64 -20.92 -2.55
N SER A 263 1.65 -20.51 -1.28
CA SER A 263 1.63 -21.41 -0.14
C SER A 263 0.30 -22.15 -0.08
N GLN A 264 0.28 -23.25 0.66
CA GLN A 264 -0.99 -23.84 1.06
C GLN A 264 -1.68 -22.95 2.11
N PRO A 265 -3.02 -22.87 2.12
CA PRO A 265 -3.74 -22.12 3.15
C PRO A 265 -3.41 -22.65 4.56
N ALA A 266 -3.31 -21.73 5.53
CA ALA A 266 -3.01 -22.10 6.91
C ALA A 266 -4.05 -23.07 7.52
N SER A 267 -5.33 -22.94 7.11
CA SER A 267 -6.41 -23.84 7.51
C SER A 267 -6.20 -25.28 7.05
N ALA A 268 -5.65 -25.50 5.85
CA ALA A 268 -5.37 -26.84 5.33
C ALA A 268 -4.20 -27.52 6.05
N ALA A 269 -3.27 -26.73 6.61
CA ALA A 269 -2.13 -27.24 7.38
C ALA A 269 -2.54 -27.75 8.78
N ALA A 270 -3.65 -27.25 9.33
CA ALA A 270 -4.14 -27.68 10.64
C ALA A 270 -4.84 -29.05 10.58
N ASP A 271 -5.55 -29.35 9.50
CA ASP A 271 -6.28 -30.62 9.31
C ASP A 271 -5.35 -31.83 9.04
N GLY A 272 -4.12 -31.60 8.61
CA GLY A 272 -3.13 -32.65 8.34
C GLY A 272 -2.41 -33.20 9.58
N LYS A 273 -2.45 -32.50 10.72
CA LYS A 273 -1.72 -32.91 11.93
C LYS A 273 -2.50 -33.82 12.90
N TYR A 274 -3.75 -34.15 12.59
CA TYR A 274 -4.60 -35.02 13.41
C TYR A 274 -4.95 -36.35 12.76
N LYS A 275 -4.21 -36.78 11.73
CA LYS A 275 -4.34 -38.09 11.10
C LYS A 275 -3.03 -38.87 11.24
N GLU A 276 -2.64 -39.19 12.47
CA GLU A 276 -1.74 -40.29 12.81
C GLU A 276 -2.25 -41.03 14.06
#